data_c9edaeaa4dcb6313df72ad5d46010225
#
_entry.id   c9edaeaa4dcb6313df72ad5d46010225
#
_cell.length_a   1.000
_cell.length_b   1.000
_cell.length_c   1.000
_cell.angle_alpha   90.00
_cell.angle_beta   90.00
_cell.angle_gamma   90.00
#
_symmetry.space_group_name_H-M   'P 1'
#
loop_
_entity.id
_entity.type
_entity.pdbx_description
1 polymer ?
#
loop_
_entity_poly.entity_id
_entity_poly.type
_entity_poly.pdbx_seq_one_letter_code
_entity_poly.pdbx_strand_id
1 'polypeptide(L)'
;MAGTGNVDLHRYKVGRLLERYDLTELGEELAERWTERDESLRTLETYLNERVLAAALDQRATGSAQSAVEELYFALVDDEASQGERTSAVRQLERVGLDPEDLRREFVTHQAIYNYLTEGRGVSKSADDGDPVTREIERIGRLKSRTEAVTTDSIDRLTTKEILEVPEFSVLVDVSVVCDRCGTRYSFEELLEDGCSCTRSPDKG
;
A
#
# COMPACT_ATOMS: atom_id res chain seq x y z
N MET A 1 5.07 27.95 21.87
CA MET A 1 4.28 28.44 20.74
C MET A 1 5.12 28.18 19.50
N ALA A 2 4.97 27.00 18.90
CA ALA A 2 5.64 26.68 17.64
C ALA A 2 4.78 27.25 16.51
N GLY A 3 5.34 28.17 15.73
CA GLY A 3 4.66 28.80 14.60
C GLY A 3 4.39 27.76 13.53
N THR A 4 3.12 27.46 13.30
CA THR A 4 2.62 26.79 12.10
C THR A 4 2.87 27.72 10.91
N GLY A 5 4.09 27.67 10.35
CA GLY A 5 4.33 28.24 9.04
C GLY A 5 3.40 27.55 8.07
N ASN A 6 2.49 28.30 7.45
CA ASN A 6 1.61 27.83 6.40
C ASN A 6 2.51 27.33 5.26
N VAL A 7 2.78 26.03 5.22
CA VAL A 7 3.58 25.44 4.14
C VAL A 7 2.75 25.53 2.87
N ASP A 8 3.29 26.17 1.86
CA ASP A 8 2.64 26.27 0.54
C ASP A 8 2.58 24.89 -0.11
N LEU A 9 1.43 24.22 0.01
CA LEU A 9 1.18 22.89 -0.54
C LEU A 9 1.24 22.87 -2.07
N HIS A 10 1.13 24.04 -2.74
CA HIS A 10 1.24 24.16 -4.20
C HIS A 10 2.67 23.94 -4.72
N ARG A 11 3.68 23.92 -3.85
CA ARG A 11 5.04 23.49 -4.22
C ARG A 11 5.06 22.04 -4.69
N TYR A 12 4.18 21.21 -4.14
CA TYR A 12 4.13 19.78 -4.40
C TYR A 12 3.17 19.48 -5.54
N LYS A 13 3.55 18.50 -6.38
CA LYS A 13 2.70 18.06 -7.50
C LYS A 13 1.32 17.61 -7.01
N VAL A 14 1.29 16.88 -5.88
CA VAL A 14 0.04 16.42 -5.24
C VAL A 14 -0.85 17.60 -4.89
N GLY A 15 -0.35 18.62 -4.20
CA GLY A 15 -1.14 19.79 -3.79
C GLY A 15 -1.78 20.51 -4.98
N ARG A 16 -1.00 20.75 -6.05
CA ARG A 16 -1.52 21.34 -7.30
C ARG A 16 -2.58 20.48 -7.98
N LEU A 17 -2.40 19.15 -7.94
CA LEU A 17 -3.32 18.20 -8.53
C LEU A 17 -4.66 18.20 -7.78
N LEU A 18 -4.61 18.16 -6.45
CA LEU A 18 -5.80 18.20 -5.60
C LEU A 18 -6.63 19.49 -5.83
N GLU A 19 -5.96 20.63 -5.95
CA GLU A 19 -6.65 21.88 -6.24
C GLU A 19 -7.26 21.87 -7.64
N ARG A 20 -6.51 21.44 -8.66
CA ARG A 20 -6.95 21.41 -10.05
C ARG A 20 -8.22 20.60 -10.27
N TYR A 21 -8.37 19.49 -9.52
CA TYR A 21 -9.50 18.58 -9.64
C TYR A 21 -10.56 18.75 -8.56
N ASP A 22 -10.44 19.80 -7.72
CA ASP A 22 -11.35 20.08 -6.59
C ASP A 22 -11.46 18.90 -5.60
N LEU A 23 -10.30 18.33 -5.28
CA LEU A 23 -10.12 17.15 -4.40
C LEU A 23 -9.31 17.51 -3.14
N THR A 24 -9.42 18.73 -2.67
CA THR A 24 -8.56 19.24 -1.58
C THR A 24 -8.71 18.47 -0.26
N GLU A 25 -9.89 17.91 -0.01
CA GLU A 25 -10.19 17.05 1.14
C GLU A 25 -9.36 15.75 1.14
N LEU A 26 -9.00 15.22 -0.04
CA LEU A 26 -8.17 14.02 -0.12
C LEU A 26 -6.77 14.21 0.48
N GLY A 27 -6.31 15.44 0.62
CA GLY A 27 -5.03 15.68 1.25
C GLY A 27 -4.98 15.23 2.72
N GLU A 28 -6.07 15.40 3.46
CA GLU A 28 -6.21 14.94 4.84
C GLU A 28 -6.46 13.43 4.88
N GLU A 29 -7.31 12.94 4.02
CA GLU A 29 -7.59 11.51 3.89
C GLU A 29 -6.33 10.70 3.56
N LEU A 30 -5.46 11.18 2.67
CA LEU A 30 -4.18 10.52 2.37
C LEU A 30 -3.28 10.44 3.61
N ALA A 31 -3.27 11.49 4.44
CA ALA A 31 -2.52 11.50 5.69
C ALA A 31 -3.06 10.45 6.66
N GLU A 32 -4.38 10.42 6.90
CA GLU A 32 -5.06 9.44 7.77
C GLU A 32 -4.82 8.00 7.29
N ARG A 33 -5.00 7.73 5.99
CA ARG A 33 -4.77 6.41 5.40
C ARG A 33 -3.33 5.94 5.61
N TRP A 34 -2.38 6.87 5.47
CA TRP A 34 -0.97 6.56 5.65
C TRP A 34 -0.60 6.29 7.11
N THR A 35 -1.08 7.11 8.05
CA THR A 35 -0.66 7.06 9.46
C THR A 35 -1.50 6.14 10.31
N GLU A 36 -2.82 6.14 10.11
CA GLU A 36 -3.75 5.40 10.98
C GLU A 36 -4.13 4.03 10.41
N ARG A 37 -4.29 3.94 9.08
CA ARG A 37 -4.65 2.68 8.41
C ARG A 37 -3.45 1.90 7.90
N ASP A 38 -2.23 2.40 8.10
CA ASP A 38 -0.96 1.80 7.68
C ASP A 38 -0.87 1.46 6.19
N GLU A 39 -1.63 2.16 5.35
CA GLU A 39 -1.62 1.91 3.91
C GLU A 39 -0.25 2.23 3.30
N SER A 40 0.14 1.44 2.31
CA SER A 40 1.41 1.66 1.61
C SER A 40 1.34 2.91 0.71
N LEU A 41 2.46 3.56 0.48
CA LEU A 41 2.53 4.69 -0.45
C LEU A 41 2.12 4.32 -1.88
N ARG A 42 2.31 3.07 -2.29
CA ARG A 42 1.85 2.57 -3.60
C ARG A 42 0.33 2.41 -3.65
N THR A 43 -0.28 1.96 -2.57
CA THR A 43 -1.74 1.91 -2.44
C THR A 43 -2.33 3.31 -2.54
N LEU A 44 -1.70 4.29 -1.86
CA LEU A 44 -2.11 5.68 -1.93
C LEU A 44 -1.89 6.32 -3.31
N GLU A 45 -0.85 5.91 -4.03
CA GLU A 45 -0.60 6.31 -5.43
C GLU A 45 -1.75 5.88 -6.33
N THR A 46 -2.09 4.59 -6.31
CA THR A 46 -3.22 4.05 -7.07
C THR A 46 -4.52 4.76 -6.69
N TYR A 47 -4.82 4.84 -5.41
CA TYR A 47 -6.02 5.50 -4.90
C TYR A 47 -6.16 6.95 -5.38
N LEU A 48 -5.11 7.77 -5.22
CA LEU A 48 -5.16 9.17 -5.62
C LEU A 48 -5.31 9.33 -7.14
N ASN A 49 -4.56 8.55 -7.92
CA ASN A 49 -4.62 8.62 -9.37
C ASN A 49 -5.98 8.16 -9.93
N GLU A 50 -6.62 7.17 -9.33
CA GLU A 50 -7.99 6.77 -9.64
C GLU A 50 -9.00 7.88 -9.34
N ARG A 51 -8.86 8.57 -8.19
CA ARG A 51 -9.70 9.71 -7.84
C ARG A 51 -9.53 10.89 -8.81
N VAL A 52 -8.30 11.12 -9.25
CA VAL A 52 -7.99 12.14 -10.28
C VAL A 52 -8.64 11.77 -11.62
N LEU A 53 -8.53 10.50 -12.04
CA LEU A 53 -9.16 10.02 -13.26
C LEU A 53 -10.69 10.13 -13.18
N ALA A 54 -11.29 9.76 -12.05
CA ALA A 54 -12.72 9.91 -11.83
C ALA A 54 -13.15 11.38 -11.96
N ALA A 55 -12.46 12.29 -11.29
CA ALA A 55 -12.75 13.72 -11.37
C ALA A 55 -12.58 14.29 -12.79
N ALA A 56 -11.55 13.85 -13.52
CA ALA A 56 -11.35 14.24 -14.92
C ALA A 56 -12.50 13.78 -15.83
N LEU A 57 -13.01 12.57 -15.60
CA LEU A 57 -14.16 12.03 -16.32
C LEU A 57 -15.45 12.78 -15.96
N ASP A 58 -15.69 13.07 -14.71
CA ASP A 58 -16.88 13.79 -14.24
C ASP A 58 -16.94 15.23 -14.75
N GLN A 59 -15.79 15.88 -14.94
CA GLN A 59 -15.72 17.22 -15.56
C GLN A 59 -16.11 17.22 -17.04
N ARG A 60 -16.08 16.07 -17.71
CA ARG A 60 -16.33 15.92 -19.16
C ARG A 60 -17.58 15.15 -19.50
N ALA A 61 -18.01 14.24 -18.66
CA ALA A 61 -19.17 13.37 -18.88
C ALA A 61 -19.92 13.18 -17.56
N THR A 62 -21.22 12.95 -17.65
CA THR A 62 -22.06 12.69 -16.47
C THR A 62 -21.83 11.28 -15.93
N GLY A 63 -21.08 11.19 -14.84
CA GLY A 63 -21.01 10.02 -13.96
C GLY A 63 -20.36 8.77 -14.53
N SER A 64 -19.23 8.36 -13.94
CA SER A 64 -18.61 7.05 -14.19
C SER A 64 -18.77 6.14 -12.98
N ALA A 65 -19.06 4.86 -13.21
CA ALA A 65 -19.03 3.88 -12.14
C ALA A 65 -17.58 3.67 -11.68
N GLN A 66 -17.37 3.50 -10.36
CA GLN A 66 -16.03 3.31 -9.79
C GLN A 66 -15.25 2.16 -10.44
N SER A 67 -15.91 1.03 -10.72
CA SER A 67 -15.29 -0.13 -11.40
C SER A 67 -14.75 0.21 -12.79
N ALA A 68 -15.43 1.10 -13.51
CA ALA A 68 -14.95 1.55 -14.82
C ALA A 68 -13.70 2.44 -14.72
N VAL A 69 -13.55 3.18 -13.63
CA VAL A 69 -12.36 4.00 -13.35
C VAL A 69 -11.15 3.12 -13.05
N GLU A 70 -11.33 2.09 -12.22
CA GLU A 70 -10.27 1.13 -11.87
C GLU A 70 -9.76 0.38 -13.11
N GLU A 71 -10.68 -0.13 -13.95
CA GLU A 71 -10.33 -0.79 -15.21
C GLU A 71 -9.58 0.15 -16.18
N LEU A 72 -10.03 1.40 -16.30
CA LEU A 72 -9.38 2.41 -17.12
C LEU A 72 -7.99 2.77 -16.60
N TYR A 73 -7.86 2.96 -15.29
CA TYR A 73 -6.59 3.27 -14.66
C TYR A 73 -5.60 2.13 -14.86
N PHE A 74 -6.01 0.88 -14.59
CA PHE A 74 -5.20 -0.32 -14.85
C PHE A 74 -4.73 -0.36 -16.31
N ALA A 75 -5.64 -0.21 -17.27
CA ALA A 75 -5.30 -0.25 -18.70
C ALA A 75 -4.33 0.87 -19.14
N LEU A 76 -4.30 1.99 -18.40
CA LEU A 76 -3.41 3.10 -18.69
C LEU A 76 -2.01 2.93 -18.12
N VAL A 77 -1.87 2.36 -16.92
CA VAL A 77 -0.60 2.42 -16.16
C VAL A 77 0.06 1.08 -15.95
N ASP A 78 -0.68 -0.03 -15.98
CA ASP A 78 -0.17 -1.35 -15.65
C ASP A 78 0.49 -2.01 -16.86
N ASP A 79 1.67 -2.57 -16.66
CA ASP A 79 2.42 -3.26 -17.72
C ASP A 79 1.78 -4.61 -18.10
N GLU A 80 0.96 -5.18 -17.24
CA GLU A 80 0.23 -6.44 -17.50
C GLU A 80 -1.03 -6.24 -18.36
N ALA A 81 -1.49 -5.00 -18.53
CA ALA A 81 -2.64 -4.69 -19.39
C ALA A 81 -2.36 -5.09 -20.84
N SER A 82 -3.30 -5.80 -21.44
CA SER A 82 -3.20 -6.22 -22.83
C SER A 82 -3.26 -5.04 -23.80
N GLN A 83 -2.73 -5.23 -25.00
CA GLN A 83 -2.81 -4.19 -26.06
C GLN A 83 -4.26 -3.82 -26.39
N GLY A 84 -5.20 -4.76 -26.29
CA GLY A 84 -6.62 -4.52 -26.53
C GLY A 84 -7.22 -3.60 -25.47
N GLU A 85 -6.95 -3.86 -24.18
CA GLU A 85 -7.40 -3.02 -23.06
C GLU A 85 -6.84 -1.61 -23.15
N ARG A 86 -5.54 -1.46 -23.40
CA ARG A 86 -4.89 -0.16 -23.61
C ARG A 86 -5.54 0.63 -24.75
N THR A 87 -5.77 -0.02 -25.90
CA THR A 87 -6.40 0.64 -27.06
C THR A 87 -7.84 1.04 -26.76
N SER A 88 -8.58 0.21 -26.02
CA SER A 88 -9.95 0.49 -25.60
C SER A 88 -10.01 1.70 -24.67
N ALA A 89 -9.14 1.72 -23.65
CA ALA A 89 -9.03 2.80 -22.69
C ALA A 89 -8.69 4.14 -23.36
N VAL A 90 -7.70 4.15 -24.25
CA VAL A 90 -7.34 5.34 -25.05
C VAL A 90 -8.54 5.89 -25.81
N ARG A 91 -9.24 5.03 -26.57
CA ARG A 91 -10.42 5.44 -27.34
C ARG A 91 -11.58 5.93 -26.47
N GLN A 92 -11.72 5.38 -25.27
CA GLN A 92 -12.76 5.81 -24.32
C GLN A 92 -12.48 7.22 -23.80
N LEU A 93 -11.24 7.52 -23.43
CA LEU A 93 -10.81 8.84 -22.96
C LEU A 93 -10.89 9.88 -24.08
N GLU A 94 -10.39 9.57 -25.28
CA GLU A 94 -10.47 10.47 -26.43
C GLU A 94 -11.92 10.82 -26.80
N ARG A 95 -12.86 9.88 -26.67
CA ARG A 95 -14.29 10.10 -26.94
C ARG A 95 -14.91 11.17 -26.03
N VAL A 96 -14.42 11.28 -24.78
CA VAL A 96 -14.88 12.32 -23.85
C VAL A 96 -13.98 13.56 -23.87
N GLY A 97 -13.03 13.62 -24.80
CA GLY A 97 -12.13 14.76 -24.99
C GLY A 97 -11.01 14.86 -23.93
N LEU A 98 -10.61 13.72 -23.38
CA LEU A 98 -9.44 13.61 -22.51
C LEU A 98 -8.27 13.02 -23.31
N ASP A 99 -7.11 13.67 -23.23
CA ASP A 99 -5.87 13.13 -23.78
C ASP A 99 -5.23 12.15 -22.79
N PRO A 100 -5.06 10.88 -23.17
CA PRO A 100 -4.49 9.86 -22.25
C PRO A 100 -3.04 10.16 -21.85
N GLU A 101 -2.24 10.77 -22.71
CA GLU A 101 -0.85 11.11 -22.41
C GLU A 101 -0.75 12.29 -21.44
N ASP A 102 -1.62 13.27 -21.57
CA ASP A 102 -1.69 14.39 -20.64
C ASP A 102 -2.15 13.91 -19.26
N LEU A 103 -3.14 13.02 -19.19
CA LEU A 103 -3.57 12.38 -17.94
C LEU A 103 -2.43 11.60 -17.26
N ARG A 104 -1.69 10.80 -18.01
CA ARG A 104 -0.54 10.05 -17.47
C ARG A 104 0.53 10.97 -16.90
N ARG A 105 0.78 12.11 -17.52
CA ARG A 105 1.74 13.11 -17.01
C ARG A 105 1.25 13.77 -15.73
N GLU A 106 -0.05 13.87 -15.54
CA GLU A 106 -0.66 14.40 -14.32
C GLU A 106 -0.59 13.43 -13.16
N PHE A 107 -0.65 12.12 -13.41
CA PHE A 107 -0.55 11.12 -12.34
C PHE A 107 0.70 11.31 -11.49
N VAL A 108 0.52 11.10 -10.21
CA VAL A 108 1.58 11.22 -9.21
C VAL A 108 2.18 9.87 -8.88
N THR A 109 3.42 9.89 -8.42
CA THR A 109 4.13 8.69 -7.93
C THR A 109 4.07 8.61 -6.42
N HIS A 110 4.30 7.42 -5.87
CA HIS A 110 4.42 7.21 -4.43
C HIS A 110 5.47 8.13 -3.76
N GLN A 111 6.55 8.47 -4.47
CA GLN A 111 7.55 9.41 -3.98
C GLN A 111 6.98 10.84 -3.88
N ALA A 112 6.17 11.25 -4.84
CA ALA A 112 5.53 12.57 -4.80
C ALA A 112 4.53 12.67 -3.63
N ILE A 113 3.81 11.57 -3.33
CA ILE A 113 2.91 11.47 -2.17
C ILE A 113 3.72 11.53 -0.88
N TYR A 114 4.81 10.76 -0.78
CA TYR A 114 5.69 10.79 0.38
C TYR A 114 6.17 12.22 0.69
N ASN A 115 6.72 12.91 -0.29
CA ASN A 115 7.21 14.28 -0.10
C ASN A 115 6.09 15.26 0.27
N TYR A 116 4.90 15.10 -0.32
CA TYR A 116 3.73 15.91 0.01
C TYR A 116 3.28 15.71 1.46
N LEU A 117 3.24 14.45 1.93
CA LEU A 117 2.83 14.13 3.29
C LEU A 117 3.87 14.58 4.31
N THR A 118 5.16 14.27 4.08
CA THR A 118 6.24 14.54 5.04
C THR A 118 6.66 16.00 5.06
N GLU A 119 7.04 16.55 3.91
CA GLU A 119 7.58 17.91 3.82
C GLU A 119 6.46 18.97 3.69
N GLY A 120 5.37 18.61 3.00
CA GLY A 120 4.25 19.51 2.75
C GLY A 120 3.31 19.61 3.96
N ARG A 121 2.83 18.49 4.45
CA ARG A 121 1.86 18.44 5.55
C ARG A 121 2.51 18.23 6.93
N GLY A 122 3.81 17.96 6.98
CA GLY A 122 4.52 17.68 8.24
C GLY A 122 4.06 16.39 8.91
N VAL A 123 3.43 15.50 8.13
CA VAL A 123 2.96 14.20 8.59
C VAL A 123 4.12 13.23 8.47
N SER A 124 4.45 12.56 9.52
CA SER A 124 5.28 11.36 9.46
C SER A 124 4.40 10.19 9.87
N LYS A 125 4.53 9.03 9.20
CA LYS A 125 4.24 7.81 9.94
C LYS A 125 5.10 7.99 11.17
N SER A 126 4.48 8.17 12.32
CA SER A 126 5.23 8.20 13.56
C SER A 126 6.18 7.02 13.45
N ALA A 127 7.48 7.28 13.50
CA ALA A 127 8.36 6.27 14.03
C ALA A 127 7.69 5.98 15.37
N ASP A 128 6.80 4.99 15.31
CA ASP A 128 5.92 4.63 16.38
C ASP A 128 6.78 4.65 17.63
N ASP A 129 6.42 5.44 18.66
CA ASP A 129 7.00 5.35 20.00
C ASP A 129 6.66 3.98 20.61
N GLY A 130 6.11 3.07 19.80
CA GLY A 130 5.91 1.67 20.11
C GLY A 130 7.24 0.98 20.34
N ASP A 131 7.25 0.13 21.34
CA ASP A 131 8.36 -0.76 21.68
C ASP A 131 8.98 -1.36 20.40
N PRO A 132 10.31 -1.23 20.18
CA PRO A 132 10.98 -1.81 19.01
C PRO A 132 10.68 -3.29 18.80
N VAL A 133 10.43 -4.03 19.88
CA VAL A 133 10.05 -5.45 19.86
C VAL A 133 8.68 -5.62 19.19
N THR A 134 7.69 -4.86 19.62
CA THR A 134 6.35 -4.89 19.05
C THR A 134 6.36 -4.62 17.54
N ARG A 135 7.14 -3.65 17.07
CA ARG A 135 7.27 -3.34 15.64
C ARG A 135 7.83 -4.49 14.81
N GLU A 136 8.84 -5.19 15.34
CA GLU A 136 9.41 -6.33 14.62
C GLU A 136 8.45 -7.53 14.62
N ILE A 137 7.70 -7.75 15.70
CA ILE A 137 6.64 -8.77 15.76
C ILE A 137 5.58 -8.51 14.69
N GLU A 138 5.07 -7.29 14.61
CA GLU A 138 4.09 -6.90 13.60
C GLU A 138 4.63 -7.01 12.17
N ARG A 139 5.89 -6.62 11.95
CA ARG A 139 6.55 -6.74 10.65
C ARG A 139 6.61 -8.18 10.18
N ILE A 140 7.04 -9.08 11.03
CA ILE A 140 7.08 -10.52 10.73
C ILE A 140 5.66 -11.08 10.60
N GLY A 141 4.70 -10.63 11.41
CA GLY A 141 3.29 -10.99 11.30
C GLY A 141 2.72 -10.67 9.91
N ARG A 142 2.97 -9.48 9.37
CA ARG A 142 2.56 -9.10 8.00
C ARG A 142 3.18 -10.00 6.92
N LEU A 143 4.46 -10.38 7.08
CA LEU A 143 5.12 -11.32 6.15
C LEU A 143 4.52 -12.71 6.23
N LYS A 144 4.20 -13.21 7.45
CA LYS A 144 3.51 -14.49 7.66
C LYS A 144 2.16 -14.51 6.93
N SER A 145 1.30 -13.50 7.17
CA SER A 145 -0.02 -13.39 6.53
C SER A 145 0.07 -13.30 5.00
N ARG A 146 1.05 -12.56 4.48
CA ARG A 146 1.27 -12.50 3.03
C ARG A 146 1.69 -13.86 2.47
N THR A 147 2.56 -14.59 3.16
CA THR A 147 3.00 -15.93 2.75
C THR A 147 1.83 -16.91 2.77
N GLU A 148 0.97 -16.86 3.81
CA GLU A 148 -0.26 -17.65 3.90
C GLU A 148 -1.16 -17.40 2.71
N ALA A 149 -1.44 -16.13 2.39
CA ALA A 149 -2.30 -15.75 1.27
C ALA A 149 -1.75 -16.25 -0.08
N VAL A 150 -0.46 -16.02 -0.35
CA VAL A 150 0.18 -16.46 -1.60
C VAL A 150 0.22 -17.98 -1.72
N THR A 151 0.44 -18.68 -0.60
CA THR A 151 0.46 -20.14 -0.59
C THR A 151 -0.93 -20.72 -0.82
N THR A 152 -1.95 -20.18 -0.15
CA THR A 152 -3.36 -20.55 -0.35
C THR A 152 -3.75 -20.38 -1.81
N ASP A 153 -3.50 -19.24 -2.39
CA ASP A 153 -3.75 -18.92 -3.79
C ASP A 153 -3.05 -19.89 -4.77
N SER A 154 -1.83 -20.31 -4.41
CA SER A 154 -1.07 -21.26 -5.23
C SER A 154 -1.67 -22.67 -5.19
N ILE A 155 -2.10 -23.12 -4.01
CA ILE A 155 -2.77 -24.40 -3.83
C ILE A 155 -4.12 -24.41 -4.56
N ASP A 156 -4.93 -23.35 -4.39
CA ASP A 156 -6.23 -23.21 -5.06
C ASP A 156 -6.12 -23.26 -6.58
N ARG A 157 -5.11 -22.57 -7.14
CA ARG A 157 -4.85 -22.62 -8.59
C ARG A 157 -4.47 -24.02 -9.08
N LEU A 158 -3.70 -24.76 -8.29
CA LEU A 158 -3.30 -26.13 -8.66
C LEU A 158 -4.47 -27.12 -8.52
N THR A 159 -5.31 -26.92 -7.50
CA THR A 159 -6.53 -27.72 -7.30
C THR A 159 -7.55 -27.46 -8.41
N THR A 160 -7.76 -26.19 -8.77
CA THR A 160 -8.66 -25.81 -9.88
C THR A 160 -8.22 -26.40 -11.23
N LYS A 161 -6.90 -26.58 -11.42
CA LYS A 161 -6.34 -27.21 -12.63
C LYS A 161 -6.27 -28.74 -12.57
N GLU A 162 -6.83 -29.36 -11.53
CA GLU A 162 -6.81 -30.80 -11.30
C GLU A 162 -5.37 -31.39 -11.23
N ILE A 163 -4.38 -30.56 -10.89
CA ILE A 163 -2.98 -30.97 -10.71
C ILE A 163 -2.76 -31.46 -9.27
N LEU A 164 -3.52 -30.91 -8.33
CA LEU A 164 -3.44 -31.23 -6.90
C LEU A 164 -4.84 -31.57 -6.38
N GLU A 165 -4.96 -32.68 -5.63
CA GLU A 165 -6.20 -33.04 -4.95
C GLU A 165 -6.09 -32.74 -3.46
N VAL A 166 -6.68 -31.63 -3.04
CA VAL A 166 -6.80 -31.23 -1.63
C VAL A 166 -8.23 -30.74 -1.39
N PRO A 167 -9.07 -31.52 -0.67
CA PRO A 167 -10.50 -31.16 -0.51
C PRO A 167 -10.70 -29.96 0.41
N GLU A 168 -9.99 -29.92 1.53
CA GLU A 168 -9.99 -28.81 2.48
C GLU A 168 -8.58 -28.64 3.05
N PHE A 169 -8.11 -27.42 3.21
CA PHE A 169 -6.81 -27.16 3.77
C PHE A 169 -6.77 -25.84 4.52
N SER A 170 -5.79 -25.70 5.39
CA SER A 170 -5.38 -24.44 6.02
C SER A 170 -3.88 -24.30 5.87
N VAL A 171 -3.44 -23.11 5.53
CA VAL A 171 -2.01 -22.78 5.48
C VAL A 171 -1.59 -22.18 6.82
N LEU A 172 -0.54 -22.73 7.39
CA LEU A 172 0.05 -22.20 8.62
C LEU A 172 1.49 -21.81 8.31
N VAL A 173 1.83 -20.57 8.64
CA VAL A 173 3.20 -20.05 8.50
C VAL A 173 3.73 -19.71 9.88
N ASP A 174 4.80 -20.39 10.26
CA ASP A 174 5.46 -20.18 11.55
C ASP A 174 6.94 -19.81 11.37
N VAL A 175 7.42 -18.86 12.17
CA VAL A 175 8.81 -18.44 12.17
C VAL A 175 9.45 -18.86 13.47
N SER A 176 10.44 -19.74 13.38
CA SER A 176 11.18 -20.23 14.53
C SER A 176 12.64 -19.86 14.44
N VAL A 177 13.23 -19.53 15.58
CA VAL A 177 14.65 -19.19 15.73
C VAL A 177 15.31 -20.24 16.60
N VAL A 178 16.44 -20.78 16.15
CA VAL A 178 17.27 -21.71 16.93
C VAL A 178 18.51 -20.96 17.41
N CYS A 179 18.75 -21.00 18.70
CA CYS A 179 19.96 -20.42 19.28
C CYS A 179 21.14 -21.35 19.03
N ASP A 180 22.15 -20.91 18.28
CA ASP A 180 23.34 -21.72 17.96
C ASP A 180 24.18 -22.08 19.21
N ARG A 181 24.04 -21.30 20.28
CA ARG A 181 24.80 -21.54 21.53
C ARG A 181 24.21 -22.63 22.39
N CYS A 182 22.87 -22.69 22.54
CA CYS A 182 22.21 -23.65 23.44
C CYS A 182 21.34 -24.67 22.72
N GLY A 183 21.13 -24.52 21.42
CA GLY A 183 20.29 -25.42 20.61
C GLY A 183 18.77 -25.27 20.84
N THR A 184 18.35 -24.35 21.71
CA THR A 184 16.93 -24.19 22.03
C THR A 184 16.22 -23.48 20.88
N ARG A 185 15.03 -23.98 20.56
CA ARG A 185 14.12 -23.38 19.55
C ARG A 185 13.07 -22.52 20.24
N TYR A 186 12.84 -21.35 19.69
CA TYR A 186 11.84 -20.38 20.14
C TYR A 186 10.93 -20.01 18.96
N SER A 187 9.70 -19.61 19.23
CA SER A 187 8.98 -18.78 18.28
C SER A 187 9.67 -17.41 18.16
N PHE A 188 9.40 -16.70 17.08
CA PHE A 188 9.99 -15.36 16.91
C PHE A 188 9.54 -14.41 18.03
N GLU A 189 8.27 -14.47 18.39
CA GLU A 189 7.64 -13.67 19.42
C GLU A 189 8.27 -13.96 20.79
N GLU A 190 8.33 -15.23 21.21
CA GLU A 190 8.95 -15.64 22.49
C GLU A 190 10.41 -15.19 22.63
N LEU A 191 11.17 -15.26 21.52
CA LEU A 191 12.57 -14.83 21.54
C LEU A 191 12.70 -13.32 21.75
N LEU A 192 11.81 -12.52 21.16
CA LEU A 192 11.86 -11.06 21.29
C LEU A 192 11.36 -10.58 22.65
N GLU A 193 10.35 -11.23 23.22
CA GLU A 193 9.80 -10.88 24.54
C GLU A 193 10.67 -11.35 25.69
N ASP A 194 11.11 -12.58 25.64
CA ASP A 194 11.79 -13.27 26.77
C ASP A 194 13.31 -13.37 26.60
N GLY A 195 13.82 -13.24 25.39
CA GLY A 195 15.22 -13.50 25.08
C GLY A 195 15.59 -14.97 25.13
N CYS A 196 16.87 -15.27 24.91
CA CYS A 196 17.36 -16.63 24.99
C CYS A 196 17.65 -17.03 26.44
N SER A 197 17.21 -18.21 26.86
CA SER A 197 17.44 -18.75 28.19
C SER A 197 18.92 -18.88 28.57
N CYS A 198 19.81 -19.03 27.58
CA CYS A 198 21.26 -19.12 27.84
C CYS A 198 21.95 -17.78 28.11
N THR A 199 21.24 -16.66 27.95
CA THR A 199 21.75 -15.31 28.26
C THR A 199 21.25 -14.81 29.61
N ARG A 200 20.21 -15.42 30.18
CA ARG A 200 19.79 -15.15 31.55
C ARG A 200 20.88 -15.71 32.50
N SER A 201 21.66 -14.83 33.10
CA SER A 201 22.57 -15.24 34.17
C SER A 201 21.76 -15.92 35.28
N PRO A 202 22.18 -17.08 35.80
CA PRO A 202 21.56 -17.61 37.01
C PRO A 202 21.74 -16.55 38.10
N ASP A 203 20.62 -16.13 38.66
CA ASP A 203 20.56 -15.23 39.81
C ASP A 203 21.54 -15.76 40.87
N LYS A 204 22.48 -14.90 41.30
CA LYS A 204 23.39 -15.27 42.37
C LYS A 204 22.59 -15.36 43.68
N GLY A 205 22.16 -16.57 44.03
CA GLY A 205 21.74 -16.87 45.39
C GLY A 205 22.90 -16.78 46.40
#